data_ef44f06c34d6e3ff9bee02864cc8e4d3
#
_entry.id   ef44f06c34d6e3ff9bee02864cc8e4d3
#
_cell.length_a   1.000
_cell.length_b   1.000
_cell.length_c   1.000
_cell.angle_alpha   90.00
_cell.angle_beta   90.00
_cell.angle_gamma   90.00
#
_symmetry.space_group_name_H-M   'P 1'
#
loop_
_entity.id
_entity.type
_entity.pdbx_description
1 polymer ?
#
loop_
_entity_poly.entity_id
_entity_poly.type
_entity_poly.pdbx_seq_one_letter_code
_entity_poly.pdbx_strand_id
1 'polypeptide(L)'
;MFVVVGATGNTGSVVADTLLSRKQPVRIVVRSADKGTAWKAKGAEIVVASLDDMSSLTNAFEGAKGVYLLVPPNYAATAWLADQRSRMDRAAEAVQRSAIGHVVFLSSVGAHIAEGTGPIRAARYGEQAIGAAAKNLTILRPCYFMENWAPVLGAAKGQGVLPTFIAPQAMIPMISSRDIGRVGAEQLMAGGKGIQIMELAGPEEYSPTQVAAALSQILEKPVTAQHAPLSAAVPTFKSFGFSDEAAKLFEEMYTSFSTGTIGYEHPASVIRGRVTLAEALKGFVKVS
;
A
#
# COMPACT_ATOMS: atom_id res chain seq x y z
N MET A 1 -21.37 10.36 -1.61
CA MET A 1 -20.89 9.07 -1.10
C MET A 1 -19.50 8.83 -1.64
N PHE A 2 -18.52 8.48 -0.79
CA PHE A 2 -17.21 7.98 -1.20
C PHE A 2 -17.11 6.49 -0.90
N VAL A 3 -16.48 5.74 -1.78
CA VAL A 3 -16.25 4.30 -1.60
C VAL A 3 -14.79 4.05 -1.21
N VAL A 4 -14.57 3.16 -0.25
CA VAL A 4 -13.22 2.78 0.18
C VAL A 4 -13.06 1.27 0.05
N VAL A 5 -12.18 0.86 -0.87
CA VAL A 5 -11.71 -0.53 -0.99
C VAL A 5 -10.51 -0.71 -0.07
N GLY A 6 -10.46 -1.84 0.65
CA GLY A 6 -9.34 -2.15 1.55
C GLY A 6 -9.37 -1.41 2.89
N ALA A 7 -10.53 -0.99 3.37
CA ALA A 7 -10.67 -0.31 4.67
C ALA A 7 -10.27 -1.15 5.90
N THR A 8 -10.06 -2.44 5.73
CA THR A 8 -9.51 -3.33 6.78
C THR A 8 -7.98 -3.38 6.79
N GLY A 9 -7.32 -2.70 5.85
CA GLY A 9 -5.87 -2.62 5.74
C GLY A 9 -5.32 -1.28 6.21
N ASN A 10 -4.00 -1.12 6.12
CA ASN A 10 -3.28 0.03 6.69
C ASN A 10 -3.72 1.38 6.10
N THR A 11 -3.69 1.55 4.78
CA THR A 11 -4.02 2.83 4.14
C THR A 11 -5.51 3.08 4.04
N GLY A 12 -6.29 2.07 3.64
CA GLY A 12 -7.74 2.19 3.47
C GLY A 12 -8.47 2.51 4.77
N SER A 13 -8.01 1.98 5.92
CA SER A 13 -8.57 2.33 7.23
C SER A 13 -8.40 3.82 7.53
N VAL A 14 -7.25 4.39 7.22
CA VAL A 14 -6.97 5.81 7.43
C VAL A 14 -7.82 6.68 6.48
N VAL A 15 -7.98 6.26 5.22
CA VAL A 15 -8.88 6.95 4.27
C VAL A 15 -10.31 6.98 4.85
N ALA A 16 -10.82 5.84 5.28
CA ALA A 16 -12.18 5.71 5.82
C ALA A 16 -12.37 6.57 7.09
N ASP A 17 -11.46 6.47 8.06
CA ASP A 17 -11.51 7.26 9.29
C ASP A 17 -11.41 8.77 9.00
N THR A 18 -10.56 9.18 8.07
CA THR A 18 -10.42 10.60 7.69
C THR A 18 -11.70 11.14 7.05
N LEU A 19 -12.32 10.38 6.14
CA LEU A 19 -13.57 10.78 5.50
C LEU A 19 -14.72 10.89 6.52
N LEU A 20 -14.87 9.88 7.39
CA LEU A 20 -15.90 9.86 8.42
C LEU A 20 -15.72 11.01 9.43
N SER A 21 -14.50 11.30 9.87
CA SER A 21 -14.20 12.42 10.77
C SER A 21 -14.54 13.79 10.15
N ARG A 22 -14.48 13.88 8.81
CA ARG A 22 -14.89 15.05 8.02
C ARG A 22 -16.38 15.01 7.65
N LYS A 23 -17.17 14.13 8.30
CA LYS A 23 -18.61 13.97 8.09
C LYS A 23 -19.00 13.68 6.63
N GLN A 24 -18.11 13.03 5.90
CA GLN A 24 -18.41 12.58 4.54
C GLN A 24 -19.21 11.26 4.59
N PRO A 25 -20.20 11.05 3.72
CA PRO A 25 -20.86 9.76 3.59
C PRO A 25 -19.88 8.76 2.96
N VAL A 26 -19.63 7.64 3.66
CA VAL A 26 -18.63 6.62 3.30
C VAL A 26 -19.30 5.26 3.15
N ARG A 27 -18.98 4.56 2.08
CA ARG A 27 -19.29 3.16 1.83
C ARG A 27 -18.00 2.35 1.89
N ILE A 28 -17.97 1.33 2.72
CA ILE A 28 -16.83 0.44 2.92
C ILE A 28 -17.08 -0.87 2.19
N VAL A 29 -16.14 -1.26 1.33
CA VAL A 29 -16.14 -2.54 0.64
C VAL A 29 -15.38 -3.56 1.49
N VAL A 30 -16.04 -4.64 1.86
CA VAL A 30 -15.49 -5.77 2.61
C VAL A 30 -15.79 -7.09 1.92
N ARG A 31 -14.95 -8.12 2.16
CA ARG A 31 -15.15 -9.46 1.61
C ARG A 31 -16.22 -10.27 2.38
N SER A 32 -16.50 -9.91 3.62
CA SER A 32 -17.51 -10.52 4.47
C SER A 32 -18.08 -9.48 5.44
N ALA A 33 -19.35 -9.61 5.81
CA ALA A 33 -20.09 -8.60 6.57
C ALA A 33 -19.51 -8.35 7.99
N ASP A 34 -18.97 -9.39 8.63
CA ASP A 34 -18.31 -9.30 9.94
C ASP A 34 -17.15 -8.31 9.96
N LYS A 35 -16.38 -8.22 8.86
CA LYS A 35 -15.28 -7.27 8.70
C LYS A 35 -15.74 -5.81 8.63
N GLY A 36 -17.01 -5.57 8.38
CA GLY A 36 -17.61 -4.23 8.33
C GLY A 36 -18.20 -3.74 9.65
N THR A 37 -18.34 -4.59 10.67
CA THR A 37 -19.08 -4.28 11.90
C THR A 37 -18.56 -3.02 12.61
N ALA A 38 -17.26 -2.89 12.78
CA ALA A 38 -16.63 -1.72 13.41
C ALA A 38 -16.85 -0.43 12.59
N TRP A 39 -16.88 -0.53 11.27
CA TRP A 39 -17.13 0.60 10.38
C TRP A 39 -18.59 1.02 10.38
N LYS A 40 -19.52 0.05 10.44
CA LYS A 40 -20.95 0.33 10.60
C LYS A 40 -21.23 1.09 11.89
N ALA A 41 -20.58 0.73 12.98
CA ALA A 41 -20.69 1.44 14.25
C ALA A 41 -20.17 2.89 14.18
N LYS A 42 -19.22 3.19 13.27
CA LYS A 42 -18.73 4.54 12.96
C LYS A 42 -19.62 5.31 11.95
N GLY A 43 -20.72 4.73 11.51
CA GLY A 43 -21.67 5.37 10.58
C GLY A 43 -21.38 5.14 9.09
N ALA A 44 -20.50 4.20 8.73
CA ALA A 44 -20.30 3.84 7.34
C ALA A 44 -21.36 2.86 6.81
N GLU A 45 -21.71 2.99 5.54
CA GLU A 45 -22.43 1.96 4.79
C GLU A 45 -21.50 0.79 4.50
N ILE A 46 -21.97 -0.46 4.67
CA ILE A 46 -21.17 -1.65 4.40
C ILE A 46 -21.72 -2.38 3.20
N VAL A 47 -20.85 -2.67 2.24
CA VAL A 47 -21.15 -3.49 1.06
C VAL A 47 -20.17 -4.66 1.00
N VAL A 48 -20.74 -5.86 0.81
CA VAL A 48 -19.94 -7.07 0.59
C VAL A 48 -19.67 -7.20 -0.90
N ALA A 49 -18.39 -7.11 -1.27
CA ALA A 49 -17.93 -7.28 -2.65
C ALA A 49 -16.49 -7.79 -2.69
N SER A 50 -16.09 -8.38 -3.80
CA SER A 50 -14.75 -8.94 -4.03
C SER A 50 -14.14 -8.41 -5.33
N LEU A 51 -12.82 -8.21 -5.33
CA LEU A 51 -12.02 -7.96 -6.54
C LEU A 51 -12.04 -9.15 -7.52
N ASP A 52 -12.53 -10.29 -7.07
CA ASP A 52 -12.71 -11.49 -7.89
C ASP A 52 -14.10 -11.52 -8.58
N ASP A 53 -15.02 -10.61 -8.21
CA ASP A 53 -16.37 -10.48 -8.75
C ASP A 53 -16.65 -9.04 -9.21
N MET A 54 -16.53 -8.82 -10.52
CA MET A 54 -16.73 -7.53 -11.16
C MET A 54 -18.14 -6.97 -10.94
N SER A 55 -19.16 -7.83 -10.92
CA SER A 55 -20.55 -7.38 -10.74
C SER A 55 -20.78 -6.82 -9.34
N SER A 56 -20.28 -7.49 -8.30
CA SER A 56 -20.36 -6.99 -6.93
C SER A 56 -19.60 -5.68 -6.73
N LEU A 57 -18.44 -5.51 -7.41
CA LEU A 57 -17.69 -4.25 -7.38
C LEU A 57 -18.45 -3.13 -8.09
N THR A 58 -19.03 -3.39 -9.26
CA THR A 58 -19.83 -2.41 -9.99
C THR A 58 -20.96 -1.87 -9.11
N ASN A 59 -21.72 -2.77 -8.49
CA ASN A 59 -22.80 -2.39 -7.56
C ASN A 59 -22.27 -1.59 -6.35
N ALA A 60 -21.11 -2.00 -5.80
CA ALA A 60 -20.47 -1.27 -4.70
C ALA A 60 -20.08 0.16 -5.08
N PHE A 61 -19.77 0.39 -6.35
CA PHE A 61 -19.32 1.69 -6.86
C PHE A 61 -20.48 2.59 -7.34
N GLU A 62 -21.66 2.05 -7.58
CA GLU A 62 -22.81 2.82 -8.07
C GLU A 62 -23.16 4.01 -7.17
N GLY A 63 -23.40 5.16 -7.81
CA GLY A 63 -23.76 6.41 -7.14
C GLY A 63 -22.63 7.06 -6.33
N ALA A 64 -21.39 6.54 -6.40
CA ALA A 64 -20.26 7.12 -5.73
C ALA A 64 -19.75 8.38 -6.44
N LYS A 65 -19.35 9.39 -5.67
CA LYS A 65 -18.61 10.56 -6.17
C LYS A 65 -17.16 10.21 -6.49
N GLY A 66 -16.59 9.30 -5.72
CA GLY A 66 -15.22 8.83 -5.91
C GLY A 66 -14.93 7.57 -5.12
N VAL A 67 -13.89 6.83 -5.54
CA VAL A 67 -13.45 5.60 -4.92
C VAL A 67 -11.94 5.65 -4.60
N TYR A 68 -11.58 5.25 -3.37
CA TYR A 68 -10.21 4.85 -3.04
C TYR A 68 -10.04 3.39 -3.39
N LEU A 69 -9.17 3.11 -4.32
CA LEU A 69 -8.99 1.79 -4.92
C LEU A 69 -7.57 1.28 -4.71
N LEU A 70 -7.45 0.08 -4.21
CA LEU A 70 -6.23 -0.70 -4.16
C LEU A 70 -6.53 -2.17 -4.46
N VAL A 71 -5.55 -2.89 -4.98
CA VAL A 71 -5.65 -4.33 -5.20
C VAL A 71 -4.69 -5.02 -4.23
N PRO A 72 -5.20 -5.63 -3.13
CA PRO A 72 -4.37 -6.35 -2.18
C PRO A 72 -3.68 -7.54 -2.86
N PRO A 73 -2.38 -7.77 -2.58
CA PRO A 73 -1.67 -8.89 -3.17
C PRO A 73 -2.15 -10.24 -2.60
N ASN A 74 -2.23 -11.25 -3.47
CA ASN A 74 -2.38 -12.64 -3.10
C ASN A 74 -1.04 -13.37 -3.30
N TYR A 75 -0.14 -13.26 -2.33
CA TYR A 75 1.22 -13.79 -2.47
C TYR A 75 1.31 -15.30 -2.67
N ALA A 76 0.25 -16.06 -2.36
CA ALA A 76 0.19 -17.50 -2.57
C ALA A 76 -0.21 -17.91 -4.00
N ALA A 77 -0.66 -16.97 -4.83
CA ALA A 77 -1.03 -17.27 -6.21
C ALA A 77 0.17 -17.75 -7.03
N THR A 78 0.06 -18.91 -7.66
CA THR A 78 1.14 -19.52 -8.46
C THR A 78 1.57 -18.66 -9.64
N ALA A 79 0.62 -18.04 -10.33
CA ALA A 79 0.84 -17.05 -11.39
C ALA A 79 0.50 -15.65 -10.85
N TRP A 80 1.35 -15.13 -9.97
CA TRP A 80 1.06 -13.94 -9.17
C TRP A 80 0.79 -12.68 -10.01
N LEU A 81 1.63 -12.42 -11.03
CA LEU A 81 1.42 -11.26 -11.90
C LEU A 81 0.11 -11.36 -12.70
N ALA A 82 -0.23 -12.55 -13.18
CA ALA A 82 -1.48 -12.77 -13.91
C ALA A 82 -2.70 -12.61 -12.99
N ASP A 83 -2.65 -13.11 -11.75
CA ASP A 83 -3.69 -12.90 -10.72
C ASP A 83 -3.90 -11.41 -10.45
N GLN A 84 -2.83 -10.67 -10.22
CA GLN A 84 -2.91 -9.22 -9.96
C GLN A 84 -3.49 -8.46 -11.15
N ARG A 85 -3.05 -8.76 -12.39
CA ARG A 85 -3.59 -8.14 -13.61
C ARG A 85 -5.07 -8.41 -13.76
N SER A 86 -5.49 -9.66 -13.62
CA SER A 86 -6.89 -10.07 -13.73
C SER A 86 -7.80 -9.33 -12.73
N ARG A 87 -7.33 -9.09 -11.50
CA ARG A 87 -8.06 -8.31 -10.50
C ARG A 87 -8.13 -6.83 -10.84
N MET A 88 -7.05 -6.28 -11.40
CA MET A 88 -7.01 -4.89 -11.88
C MET A 88 -7.93 -4.68 -13.08
N ASP A 89 -8.01 -5.64 -14.01
CA ASP A 89 -8.93 -5.59 -15.14
C ASP A 89 -10.39 -5.57 -14.68
N ARG A 90 -10.77 -6.44 -13.71
CA ARG A 90 -12.12 -6.43 -13.13
C ARG A 90 -12.42 -5.12 -12.39
N ALA A 91 -11.45 -4.58 -11.67
CA ALA A 91 -11.61 -3.29 -11.00
C ALA A 91 -11.77 -2.14 -12.02
N ALA A 92 -10.99 -2.14 -13.10
CA ALA A 92 -11.10 -1.18 -14.19
C ALA A 92 -12.46 -1.24 -14.88
N GLU A 93 -12.93 -2.45 -15.18
CA GLU A 93 -14.26 -2.65 -15.77
C GLU A 93 -15.38 -2.19 -14.83
N ALA A 94 -15.28 -2.45 -13.53
CA ALA A 94 -16.24 -1.94 -12.54
C ALA A 94 -16.24 -0.41 -12.46
N VAL A 95 -15.07 0.23 -12.52
CA VAL A 95 -14.92 1.70 -12.61
C VAL A 95 -15.62 2.24 -13.85
N GLN A 96 -15.38 1.64 -15.01
CA GLN A 96 -15.98 2.06 -16.28
C GLN A 96 -17.51 1.94 -16.26
N ARG A 97 -18.03 0.79 -15.78
CA ARG A 97 -19.48 0.51 -15.77
C ARG A 97 -20.25 1.36 -14.77
N SER A 98 -19.66 1.67 -13.62
CA SER A 98 -20.31 2.48 -12.59
C SER A 98 -20.23 3.99 -12.83
N ALA A 99 -19.54 4.43 -13.89
CA ALA A 99 -19.37 5.83 -14.26
C ALA A 99 -18.89 6.74 -13.11
N ILE A 100 -18.00 6.23 -12.26
CA ILE A 100 -17.44 6.97 -11.11
C ILE A 100 -16.78 8.27 -11.59
N GLY A 101 -17.04 9.35 -10.87
CA GLY A 101 -16.50 10.68 -11.18
C GLY A 101 -14.99 10.80 -10.97
N HIS A 102 -14.43 10.11 -9.96
CA HIS A 102 -13.01 10.19 -9.61
C HIS A 102 -12.51 8.90 -8.93
N VAL A 103 -11.35 8.42 -9.35
CA VAL A 103 -10.63 7.31 -8.72
C VAL A 103 -9.35 7.83 -8.08
N VAL A 104 -9.09 7.46 -6.82
CA VAL A 104 -7.78 7.58 -6.18
C VAL A 104 -7.20 6.18 -6.07
N PHE A 105 -6.18 5.90 -6.87
CA PHE A 105 -5.57 4.58 -6.98
C PHE A 105 -4.25 4.52 -6.21
N LEU A 106 -4.12 3.53 -5.33
CA LEU A 106 -2.88 3.25 -4.62
C LEU A 106 -1.94 2.43 -5.51
N SER A 107 -0.93 3.07 -6.02
CA SER A 107 0.16 2.52 -6.80
C SER A 107 1.45 2.42 -5.96
N SER A 108 2.61 2.58 -6.56
CA SER A 108 3.93 2.51 -5.92
C SER A 108 4.94 3.43 -6.61
N VAL A 109 5.92 3.94 -5.86
CA VAL A 109 7.15 4.47 -6.43
C VAL A 109 7.77 3.43 -7.37
N GLY A 110 8.39 3.89 -8.47
CA GLY A 110 8.97 3.01 -9.49
C GLY A 110 7.96 2.40 -10.47
N ALA A 111 6.66 2.68 -10.37
CA ALA A 111 5.66 2.17 -11.30
C ALA A 111 5.80 2.72 -12.74
N HIS A 112 6.55 3.82 -12.94
CA HIS A 112 6.90 4.32 -14.28
C HIS A 112 7.90 3.42 -15.00
N ILE A 113 8.67 2.58 -14.27
CA ILE A 113 9.69 1.68 -14.79
C ILE A 113 9.02 0.40 -15.31
N ALA A 114 9.35 0.00 -16.53
CA ALA A 114 8.66 -1.10 -17.20
C ALA A 114 9.03 -2.49 -16.63
N GLU A 115 10.29 -2.69 -16.30
CA GLU A 115 10.85 -4.00 -15.90
C GLU A 115 11.87 -3.84 -14.77
N GLY A 116 12.22 -4.95 -14.12
CA GLY A 116 13.26 -4.96 -13.08
C GLY A 116 12.76 -4.45 -11.71
N THR A 117 11.48 -4.21 -11.52
CA THR A 117 10.93 -3.67 -10.26
C THR A 117 10.10 -4.69 -9.47
N GLY A 118 10.16 -5.96 -9.89
CA GLY A 118 9.45 -7.05 -9.22
C GLY A 118 7.93 -6.83 -9.15
N PRO A 119 7.33 -6.91 -7.95
CA PRO A 119 5.87 -6.78 -7.80
C PRO A 119 5.32 -5.40 -8.19
N ILE A 120 6.16 -4.36 -8.27
CA ILE A 120 5.73 -3.01 -8.68
C ILE A 120 5.23 -2.99 -10.14
N ARG A 121 5.64 -3.95 -10.96
CA ARG A 121 5.11 -4.17 -12.32
C ARG A 121 3.59 -4.34 -12.33
N ALA A 122 3.02 -4.94 -11.29
CA ALA A 122 1.56 -5.02 -11.15
C ALA A 122 0.94 -3.64 -10.88
N ALA A 123 1.56 -2.80 -10.07
CA ALA A 123 1.10 -1.43 -9.84
C ALA A 123 1.11 -0.61 -11.15
N ARG A 124 2.19 -0.72 -11.95
CA ARG A 124 2.25 -0.13 -13.30
C ARG A 124 1.09 -0.56 -14.19
N TYR A 125 0.82 -1.86 -14.22
CA TYR A 125 -0.31 -2.38 -14.98
C TYR A 125 -1.65 -1.78 -14.50
N GLY A 126 -1.82 -1.68 -13.18
CA GLY A 126 -3.01 -1.06 -12.59
C GLY A 126 -3.18 0.41 -12.98
N GLU A 127 -2.10 1.19 -13.03
CA GLU A 127 -2.14 2.57 -13.50
C GLU A 127 -2.66 2.67 -14.94
N GLN A 128 -2.23 1.76 -15.81
CA GLN A 128 -2.65 1.70 -17.22
C GLN A 128 -4.11 1.26 -17.35
N ALA A 129 -4.51 0.16 -16.69
CA ALA A 129 -5.86 -0.38 -16.78
C ALA A 129 -6.91 0.57 -16.19
N ILE A 130 -6.65 1.10 -14.99
CA ILE A 130 -7.56 2.05 -14.34
C ILE A 130 -7.55 3.40 -15.07
N GLY A 131 -6.40 3.83 -15.60
CA GLY A 131 -6.29 5.07 -16.37
C GLY A 131 -7.08 5.05 -17.67
N ALA A 132 -7.19 3.89 -18.32
CA ALA A 132 -8.02 3.71 -19.50
C ALA A 132 -9.54 3.72 -19.19
N ALA A 133 -9.93 3.36 -17.96
CA ALA A 133 -11.32 3.23 -17.54
C ALA A 133 -11.88 4.46 -16.80
N ALA A 134 -11.04 5.17 -16.04
CA ALA A 134 -11.46 6.26 -15.19
C ALA A 134 -11.51 7.60 -15.95
N LYS A 135 -12.60 8.36 -15.74
CA LYS A 135 -12.71 9.73 -16.27
C LYS A 135 -11.69 10.70 -15.64
N ASN A 136 -11.53 10.58 -14.32
CA ASN A 136 -10.51 11.31 -13.56
C ASN A 136 -9.82 10.33 -12.61
N LEU A 137 -8.50 10.40 -12.58
CA LEU A 137 -7.66 9.47 -11.81
C LEU A 137 -6.55 10.24 -11.07
N THR A 138 -6.47 10.04 -9.77
CA THR A 138 -5.29 10.41 -8.98
C THR A 138 -4.52 9.14 -8.63
N ILE A 139 -3.29 9.02 -9.10
CA ILE A 139 -2.38 7.91 -8.82
C ILE A 139 -1.50 8.31 -7.66
N LEU A 140 -1.55 7.56 -6.57
CA LEU A 140 -0.65 7.74 -5.43
C LEU A 140 0.51 6.74 -5.57
N ARG A 141 1.72 7.24 -5.71
CA ARG A 141 2.97 6.45 -5.76
C ARG A 141 3.78 6.66 -4.48
N PRO A 142 3.41 6.02 -3.37
CA PRO A 142 4.18 6.09 -2.14
C PRO A 142 5.51 5.34 -2.27
N CYS A 143 6.52 5.82 -1.56
CA CYS A 143 7.77 5.11 -1.35
C CYS A 143 7.61 3.94 -0.36
N TYR A 144 8.71 3.38 0.17
CA TYR A 144 8.69 2.23 1.08
C TYR A 144 7.84 2.50 2.32
N PHE A 145 6.87 1.61 2.61
CA PHE A 145 5.99 1.78 3.77
C PHE A 145 6.74 1.49 5.08
N MET A 146 6.63 2.37 6.06
CA MET A 146 7.16 2.12 7.40
C MET A 146 6.55 0.86 8.03
N GLU A 147 5.32 0.52 7.68
CA GLU A 147 4.59 -0.67 8.13
C GLU A 147 5.16 -1.99 7.57
N ASN A 148 6.03 -1.95 6.56
CA ASN A 148 6.72 -3.14 6.04
C ASN A 148 7.70 -3.75 7.07
N TRP A 149 8.03 -3.05 8.12
CA TRP A 149 8.80 -3.58 9.24
C TRP A 149 7.97 -4.41 10.23
N ALA A 150 6.62 -4.35 10.16
CA ALA A 150 5.75 -5.07 11.09
C ALA A 150 5.97 -6.60 11.12
N PRO A 151 6.15 -7.31 9.98
CA PRO A 151 6.37 -8.76 9.99
C PRO A 151 7.62 -9.22 10.75
N VAL A 152 8.63 -8.37 10.86
CA VAL A 152 9.91 -8.71 11.53
C VAL A 152 9.99 -8.23 12.98
N LEU A 153 8.95 -7.59 13.51
CA LEU A 153 8.92 -7.14 14.90
C LEU A 153 9.02 -8.27 15.91
N GLY A 154 8.53 -9.47 15.58
CA GLY A 154 8.68 -10.64 16.44
C GLY A 154 10.15 -10.96 16.74
N ALA A 155 11.03 -10.90 15.74
CA ALA A 155 12.46 -11.10 15.92
C ALA A 155 13.09 -9.94 16.72
N ALA A 156 12.68 -8.71 16.48
CA ALA A 156 13.13 -7.56 17.27
C ALA A 156 12.73 -7.70 18.76
N LYS A 157 11.47 -8.08 19.03
CA LYS A 157 10.97 -8.32 20.40
C LYS A 157 11.62 -9.54 21.08
N GLY A 158 11.77 -10.66 20.39
CA GLY A 158 12.28 -11.91 20.96
C GLY A 158 13.80 -11.96 21.02
N GLN A 159 14.48 -11.62 19.95
CA GLN A 159 15.90 -11.87 19.73
C GLN A 159 16.78 -10.60 19.73
N GLY A 160 16.18 -9.41 19.70
CA GLY A 160 16.92 -8.15 19.57
C GLY A 160 17.53 -7.94 18.17
N VAL A 161 16.97 -8.57 17.13
CA VAL A 161 17.45 -8.42 15.75
C VAL A 161 16.33 -7.92 14.83
N LEU A 162 16.71 -7.06 13.88
CA LEU A 162 15.86 -6.59 12.79
C LEU A 162 16.37 -7.20 11.47
N PRO A 163 15.81 -8.35 11.00
CA PRO A 163 16.24 -8.96 9.75
C PRO A 163 15.88 -8.05 8.55
N THR A 164 16.79 -7.93 7.60
CA THR A 164 16.59 -7.09 6.41
C THR A 164 17.42 -7.56 5.23
N PHE A 165 16.88 -7.39 4.00
CA PHE A 165 17.62 -7.52 2.74
C PHE A 165 18.17 -6.19 2.24
N ILE A 166 17.86 -5.08 2.91
CA ILE A 166 18.40 -3.76 2.62
C ILE A 166 19.68 -3.59 3.40
N ALA A 167 20.74 -3.09 2.75
CA ALA A 167 22.02 -2.84 3.43
C ALA A 167 21.81 -1.94 4.66
N PRO A 168 22.41 -2.26 5.83
CA PRO A 168 22.08 -1.61 7.11
C PRO A 168 22.23 -0.10 7.12
N GLN A 169 23.13 0.45 6.29
CA GLN A 169 23.39 1.89 6.19
C GLN A 169 22.73 2.55 4.97
N ALA A 170 22.05 1.78 4.11
CA ALA A 170 21.38 2.34 2.94
C ALA A 170 20.20 3.21 3.35
N MET A 171 20.26 4.48 2.99
CA MET A 171 19.16 5.42 3.19
C MET A 171 18.07 5.17 2.14
N ILE A 172 16.85 4.93 2.57
CA ILE A 172 15.71 4.77 1.68
C ILE A 172 14.56 5.68 2.13
N PRO A 173 13.83 6.27 1.17
CA PRO A 173 12.64 7.03 1.50
C PRO A 173 11.56 6.09 2.05
N MET A 174 11.03 6.41 3.23
CA MET A 174 9.96 5.66 3.87
C MET A 174 8.78 6.58 4.19
N ILE A 175 7.56 6.05 4.12
CA ILE A 175 6.33 6.79 4.42
C ILE A 175 5.38 5.94 5.28
N SER A 176 4.68 6.57 6.22
CA SER A 176 3.62 5.90 6.97
C SER A 176 2.33 5.79 6.17
N SER A 177 1.64 4.66 6.30
CA SER A 177 0.29 4.45 5.77
C SER A 177 -0.72 5.52 6.25
N ARG A 178 -0.45 6.16 7.40
CA ARG A 178 -1.24 7.28 7.93
C ARG A 178 -1.18 8.51 7.02
N ASP A 179 0.00 8.85 6.50
CA ASP A 179 0.15 9.95 5.55
C ASP A 179 -0.44 9.61 4.20
N ILE A 180 -0.24 8.38 3.71
CA ILE A 180 -0.82 7.90 2.45
C ILE A 180 -2.35 7.98 2.49
N GLY A 181 -2.95 7.43 3.54
CA GLY A 181 -4.41 7.42 3.70
C GLY A 181 -4.99 8.83 3.85
N ARG A 182 -4.29 9.73 4.58
CA ARG A 182 -4.69 11.15 4.69
C ARG A 182 -4.70 11.81 3.32
N VAL A 183 -3.62 11.68 2.53
CA VAL A 183 -3.57 12.23 1.17
C VAL A 183 -4.66 11.61 0.30
N GLY A 184 -4.88 10.30 0.36
CA GLY A 184 -5.93 9.63 -0.38
C GLY A 184 -7.33 10.18 -0.09
N ALA A 185 -7.66 10.41 1.18
CA ALA A 185 -8.94 11.02 1.58
C ALA A 185 -9.07 12.48 1.12
N GLU A 186 -7.98 13.26 1.23
CA GLU A 186 -7.95 14.65 0.77
C GLU A 186 -8.20 14.75 -0.74
N GLN A 187 -7.56 13.87 -1.53
CA GLN A 187 -7.74 13.81 -2.97
C GLN A 187 -9.16 13.37 -3.37
N LEU A 188 -9.75 12.41 -2.66
CA LEU A 188 -11.16 12.04 -2.88
C LEU A 188 -12.10 13.23 -2.68
N MET A 189 -11.90 13.99 -1.60
CA MET A 189 -12.75 15.16 -1.29
C MET A 189 -12.53 16.32 -2.28
N ALA A 190 -11.30 16.52 -2.73
CA ALA A 190 -10.96 17.55 -3.70
C ALA A 190 -11.55 17.27 -5.10
N GLY A 191 -11.74 15.99 -5.43
CA GLY A 191 -12.08 15.57 -6.79
C GLY A 191 -10.89 15.71 -7.74
N GLY A 192 -10.90 14.96 -8.84
CA GLY A 192 -9.81 14.95 -9.82
C GLY A 192 -10.19 15.62 -11.14
N LYS A 193 -9.17 16.01 -11.90
CA LYS A 193 -9.30 16.45 -13.30
C LYS A 193 -8.25 15.73 -14.14
N GLY A 194 -8.69 14.86 -15.07
CA GLY A 194 -7.78 14.06 -15.88
C GLY A 194 -6.97 13.08 -15.03
N ILE A 195 -5.78 12.74 -15.50
CA ILE A 195 -4.85 11.86 -14.80
C ILE A 195 -3.80 12.69 -14.07
N GLN A 196 -3.67 12.48 -12.78
CA GLN A 196 -2.68 13.14 -11.92
C GLN A 196 -1.86 12.08 -11.19
N ILE A 197 -0.53 12.25 -11.18
CA ILE A 197 0.40 11.38 -10.45
C ILE A 197 0.94 12.17 -9.26
N MET A 198 0.91 11.53 -8.09
CA MET A 198 1.41 12.10 -6.83
C MET A 198 2.40 11.12 -6.22
N GLU A 199 3.68 11.46 -6.23
CA GLU A 199 4.72 10.70 -5.57
C GLU A 199 4.82 11.12 -4.11
N LEU A 200 4.81 10.16 -3.20
CA LEU A 200 4.71 10.42 -1.77
C LEU A 200 5.92 9.87 -1.02
N ALA A 201 6.49 10.68 -0.14
CA ALA A 201 7.54 10.28 0.80
C ALA A 201 7.18 10.70 2.24
N GLY A 202 7.80 10.09 3.22
CA GLY A 202 7.77 10.60 4.60
C GLY A 202 8.64 11.85 4.77
N PRO A 203 8.76 12.35 6.00
CA PRO A 203 9.53 13.56 6.28
C PRO A 203 11.01 13.40 5.96
N GLU A 204 11.55 12.21 6.15
CA GLU A 204 12.96 11.89 6.03
C GLU A 204 13.18 10.51 5.39
N GLU A 205 14.41 10.24 5.01
CA GLU A 205 14.90 8.90 4.64
C GLU A 205 15.50 8.21 5.86
N TYR A 206 15.37 6.90 5.92
CA TYR A 206 15.86 6.12 7.06
C TYR A 206 16.62 4.88 6.58
N SER A 207 17.70 4.54 7.29
CA SER A 207 18.39 3.26 7.10
C SER A 207 17.81 2.18 8.03
N PRO A 208 17.99 0.88 7.71
CA PRO A 208 17.66 -0.22 8.63
C PRO A 208 18.31 -0.07 10.02
N THR A 209 19.51 0.47 10.09
CA THR A 209 20.18 0.78 11.38
C THR A 209 19.39 1.81 12.18
N GLN A 210 18.87 2.85 11.56
CA GLN A 210 18.03 3.84 12.23
C GLN A 210 16.68 3.28 12.66
N VAL A 211 16.11 2.36 11.85
CA VAL A 211 14.89 1.62 12.24
C VAL A 211 15.16 0.76 13.48
N ALA A 212 16.28 0.03 13.52
CA ALA A 212 16.68 -0.77 14.69
C ALA A 212 16.93 0.09 15.91
N ALA A 213 17.57 1.25 15.77
CA ALA A 213 17.78 2.21 16.86
C ALA A 213 16.45 2.74 17.43
N ALA A 214 15.51 3.11 16.56
CA ALA A 214 14.17 3.54 16.98
C ALA A 214 13.41 2.41 17.71
N LEU A 215 13.50 1.17 17.23
CA LEU A 215 12.93 0.00 17.91
C LEU A 215 13.61 -0.25 19.26
N SER A 216 14.93 -0.05 19.37
CA SER A 216 15.65 -0.19 20.66
C SER A 216 15.09 0.75 21.72
N GLN A 217 14.81 2.00 21.34
CA GLN A 217 14.21 2.99 22.24
C GLN A 217 12.76 2.62 22.64
N ILE A 218 11.96 2.12 21.67
CA ILE A 218 10.54 1.78 21.91
C ILE A 218 10.42 0.50 22.76
N LEU A 219 11.31 -0.47 22.57
CA LEU A 219 11.29 -1.77 23.25
C LEU A 219 12.13 -1.77 24.54
N GLU A 220 12.85 -0.66 24.82
CA GLU A 220 13.75 -0.50 25.97
C GLU A 220 14.81 -1.61 26.08
N LYS A 221 15.27 -2.10 24.91
CA LYS A 221 16.30 -3.14 24.80
C LYS A 221 17.08 -3.01 23.49
N PRO A 222 18.33 -3.52 23.43
CA PRO A 222 19.12 -3.47 22.21
C PRO A 222 18.44 -4.21 21.07
N VAL A 223 18.36 -3.55 19.89
CA VAL A 223 17.96 -4.13 18.63
C VAL A 223 19.00 -3.75 17.58
N THR A 224 19.47 -4.69 16.80
CA THR A 224 20.46 -4.47 15.73
C THR A 224 19.90 -4.90 14.37
N ALA A 225 20.20 -4.13 13.31
CA ALA A 225 19.86 -4.52 11.95
C ALA A 225 20.76 -5.67 11.51
N GLN A 226 20.15 -6.78 11.10
CA GLN A 226 20.83 -7.97 10.62
C GLN A 226 20.61 -8.13 9.11
N HIS A 227 21.65 -7.81 8.33
CA HIS A 227 21.59 -7.94 6.88
C HIS A 227 21.68 -9.40 6.45
N ALA A 228 20.74 -9.85 5.65
CA ALA A 228 20.74 -11.14 4.99
C ALA A 228 21.13 -10.96 3.49
N PRO A 229 21.91 -11.88 2.89
CA PRO A 229 22.21 -11.82 1.48
C PRO A 229 20.94 -12.01 0.64
N LEU A 230 20.88 -11.36 -0.53
CA LEU A 230 19.72 -11.44 -1.44
C LEU A 230 19.40 -12.89 -1.86
N SER A 231 20.40 -13.77 -1.93
CA SER A 231 20.18 -15.21 -2.17
C SER A 231 19.29 -15.90 -1.13
N ALA A 232 19.13 -15.31 0.05
CA ALA A 232 18.22 -15.81 1.09
C ALA A 232 16.77 -15.27 0.91
N ALA A 233 16.53 -14.34 0.00
CA ALA A 233 15.22 -13.72 -0.15
C ALA A 233 14.15 -14.72 -0.59
N VAL A 234 14.39 -15.47 -1.67
CA VAL A 234 13.42 -16.46 -2.18
C VAL A 234 13.05 -17.50 -1.11
N PRO A 235 13.99 -18.23 -0.45
CA PRO A 235 13.62 -19.18 0.59
C PRO A 235 12.88 -18.52 1.77
N THR A 236 13.25 -17.29 2.15
CA THR A 236 12.58 -16.56 3.22
C THR A 236 11.12 -16.22 2.87
N PHE A 237 10.85 -15.66 1.69
CA PHE A 237 9.47 -15.34 1.28
C PHE A 237 8.62 -16.60 1.10
N LYS A 238 9.22 -17.69 0.60
CA LYS A 238 8.53 -19.00 0.54
C LYS A 238 8.13 -19.51 1.92
N SER A 239 8.96 -19.33 2.94
CA SER A 239 8.60 -19.70 4.32
C SER A 239 7.44 -18.88 4.89
N PHE A 240 7.17 -17.70 4.32
CA PHE A 240 6.00 -16.88 4.63
C PHE A 240 4.76 -17.21 3.76
N GLY A 241 4.81 -18.29 2.98
CA GLY A 241 3.70 -18.75 2.16
C GLY A 241 3.60 -18.09 0.78
N PHE A 242 4.66 -17.42 0.32
CA PHE A 242 4.70 -16.87 -1.03
C PHE A 242 4.89 -17.97 -2.06
N SER A 243 4.24 -17.82 -3.23
CA SER A 243 4.53 -18.65 -4.39
C SER A 243 5.96 -18.43 -4.90
N ASP A 244 6.45 -19.35 -5.74
CA ASP A 244 7.78 -19.21 -6.36
C ASP A 244 7.91 -17.93 -7.17
N GLU A 245 6.87 -17.57 -7.93
CA GLU A 245 6.88 -16.33 -8.72
C GLU A 245 6.88 -15.10 -7.82
N ALA A 246 6.00 -15.04 -6.83
CA ALA A 246 5.96 -13.91 -5.90
C ALA A 246 7.29 -13.73 -5.16
N ALA A 247 7.90 -14.81 -4.66
CA ALA A 247 9.19 -14.76 -3.96
C ALA A 247 10.32 -14.21 -4.85
N LYS A 248 10.40 -14.66 -6.12
CA LYS A 248 11.39 -14.17 -7.09
C LYS A 248 11.17 -12.69 -7.45
N LEU A 249 9.92 -12.25 -7.57
CA LEU A 249 9.59 -10.84 -7.80
C LEU A 249 10.03 -9.96 -6.62
N PHE A 250 9.92 -10.45 -5.38
CA PHE A 250 10.43 -9.71 -4.22
C PHE A 250 11.96 -9.68 -4.18
N GLU A 251 12.65 -10.76 -4.54
CA GLU A 251 14.12 -10.75 -4.72
C GLU A 251 14.54 -9.70 -5.76
N GLU A 252 13.87 -9.66 -6.92
CA GLU A 252 14.10 -8.65 -7.97
C GLU A 252 13.88 -7.23 -7.42
N MET A 253 12.81 -6.99 -6.66
CA MET A 253 12.54 -5.68 -6.06
C MET A 253 13.64 -5.26 -5.08
N TYR A 254 14.08 -6.15 -4.19
CA TYR A 254 15.16 -5.84 -3.25
C TYR A 254 16.52 -5.63 -3.95
N THR A 255 16.76 -6.35 -5.05
CA THR A 255 17.92 -6.09 -5.91
C THR A 255 17.85 -4.67 -6.47
N SER A 256 16.69 -4.26 -6.97
CA SER A 256 16.51 -2.92 -7.55
C SER A 256 16.56 -1.79 -6.51
N PHE A 257 16.17 -2.04 -5.28
CA PHE A 257 16.44 -1.11 -4.17
C PHE A 257 17.94 -0.98 -3.92
N SER A 258 18.67 -2.09 -3.93
CA SER A 258 20.14 -2.09 -3.69
C SER A 258 20.93 -1.39 -4.78
N THR A 259 20.45 -1.41 -6.02
CA THR A 259 21.10 -0.77 -7.18
C THR A 259 20.62 0.67 -7.43
N GLY A 260 19.63 1.15 -6.64
CA GLY A 260 19.05 2.47 -6.85
C GLY A 260 18.17 2.59 -8.11
N THR A 261 17.76 1.45 -8.70
CA THR A 261 16.88 1.43 -9.87
C THR A 261 15.49 1.97 -9.55
N ILE A 262 14.93 1.62 -8.38
CA ILE A 262 13.63 2.12 -7.95
C ILE A 262 13.78 3.52 -7.37
N GLY A 263 13.13 4.50 -7.99
CA GLY A 263 13.18 5.90 -7.60
C GLY A 263 11.93 6.67 -8.04
N TYR A 264 11.92 7.96 -7.79
CA TYR A 264 10.85 8.86 -8.22
C TYR A 264 11.00 9.21 -9.70
N GLU A 265 9.87 9.33 -10.40
CA GLU A 265 9.82 9.87 -11.76
C GLU A 265 10.00 11.39 -11.75
N HIS A 266 9.43 12.06 -10.74
CA HIS A 266 9.47 13.52 -10.58
C HIS A 266 9.98 13.95 -9.20
N PRO A 267 11.28 13.80 -8.90
CA PRO A 267 11.82 14.03 -7.55
C PRO A 267 11.55 15.43 -6.97
N ALA A 268 11.47 16.44 -7.83
CA ALA A 268 11.23 17.83 -7.41
C ALA A 268 9.80 18.10 -6.91
N SER A 269 8.84 17.24 -7.24
CA SER A 269 7.42 17.39 -6.90
C SER A 269 6.91 16.39 -5.85
N VAL A 270 7.81 15.67 -5.18
CA VAL A 270 7.46 14.68 -4.16
C VAL A 270 6.76 15.36 -2.98
N ILE A 271 5.60 14.85 -2.64
CA ILE A 271 4.82 15.33 -1.49
C ILE A 271 5.34 14.64 -0.23
N ARG A 272 5.76 15.44 0.75
CA ARG A 272 6.29 14.94 2.02
C ARG A 272 5.17 14.74 3.06
N GLY A 273 5.15 13.56 3.66
CA GLY A 273 4.34 13.25 4.83
C GLY A 273 4.89 13.91 6.10
N ARG A 274 4.20 13.69 7.23
CA ARG A 274 4.55 14.30 8.52
C ARG A 274 4.84 13.26 9.60
N VAL A 275 4.39 12.04 9.42
CA VAL A 275 4.53 10.96 10.41
C VAL A 275 5.98 10.49 10.41
N THR A 276 6.65 10.65 11.55
CA THR A 276 8.02 10.20 11.74
C THR A 276 8.10 8.67 11.87
N LEU A 277 9.27 8.09 11.63
CA LEU A 277 9.52 6.66 11.83
C LEU A 277 9.15 6.21 13.25
N ALA A 278 9.56 6.95 14.27
CA ALA A 278 9.27 6.61 15.67
C ALA A 278 7.75 6.60 15.95
N GLU A 279 6.99 7.56 15.42
CA GLU A 279 5.54 7.60 15.57
C GLU A 279 4.85 6.44 14.85
N ALA A 280 5.30 6.06 13.66
CA ALA A 280 4.79 4.92 12.94
C ALA A 280 5.08 3.62 13.70
N LEU A 281 6.34 3.39 14.11
CA LEU A 281 6.74 2.18 14.84
C LEU A 281 5.97 2.04 16.17
N LYS A 282 5.79 3.12 16.95
CA LYS A 282 4.99 3.08 18.18
C LYS A 282 3.54 2.63 17.92
N GLY A 283 2.99 2.99 16.77
CA GLY A 283 1.61 2.64 16.40
C GLY A 283 1.40 1.12 16.30
N PHE A 284 2.31 0.39 15.68
CA PHE A 284 2.14 -1.04 15.47
C PHE A 284 2.90 -1.93 16.47
N VAL A 285 3.91 -1.41 17.20
CA VAL A 285 4.50 -2.16 18.33
C VAL A 285 3.50 -2.35 19.47
N LYS A 286 2.57 -1.41 19.70
CA LYS A 286 1.53 -1.51 20.72
C LYS A 286 0.40 -2.48 20.40
N VAL A 287 0.19 -2.77 19.11
CA VAL A 287 -0.94 -3.59 18.61
C VAL A 287 -0.53 -5.07 18.48
N SER A 288 0.73 -5.38 18.44
CA SER A 288 1.34 -6.72 18.34
C SER A 288 1.93 -7.12 19.71
#